data_304776fb49a82b9690d5918fa0f2da16
#
_entry.id   304776fb49a82b9690d5918fa0f2da16
#
_cell.length_a   1.000
_cell.length_b   1.000
_cell.length_c   1.000
_cell.angle_alpha   90.00
_cell.angle_beta   90.00
_cell.angle_gamma   90.00
#
_symmetry.space_group_name_H-M   'P 1'
#
loop_
_entity.id
_entity.type
_entity.pdbx_description
1 polymer ?
#
loop_
_entity_poly.entity_id
_entity_poly.type
_entity_poly.pdbx_seq_one_letter_code
_entity_poly.pdbx_strand_id
1 'polypeptide(L)'
;MNEGWHDVCATGEIDDEDLITLDVAGEHVAIYNTPEGFFATQGMCTHENESLGDGLVMDGVFECPLHQGRFCVQSGKALSAPVTVDLKTYEIKIENDRIFICI
;
A
#
# COMPACT_ATOMS: atom_id res chain seq x y z
N MET A 1 13.51 -21.38 -2.19
CA MET A 1 13.88 -20.19 -2.92
C MET A 1 12.96 -19.04 -2.57
N ASN A 2 13.47 -17.83 -2.65
CA ASN A 2 12.71 -16.64 -2.29
C ASN A 2 12.13 -15.97 -3.55
N GLU A 3 11.65 -16.78 -4.48
CA GLU A 3 11.07 -16.25 -5.69
C GLU A 3 9.89 -15.36 -5.37
N GLY A 4 9.89 -14.20 -5.98
CA GLY A 4 8.84 -13.24 -5.76
C GLY A 4 9.02 -12.35 -4.55
N TRP A 5 9.89 -12.70 -3.60
CA TRP A 5 10.12 -11.87 -2.41
C TRP A 5 11.21 -10.83 -2.68
N HIS A 6 10.90 -9.58 -2.41
CA HIS A 6 11.81 -8.46 -2.62
C HIS A 6 11.98 -7.66 -1.32
N ASP A 7 13.23 -7.42 -0.93
CA ASP A 7 13.58 -6.54 0.19
C ASP A 7 13.37 -5.10 -0.28
N VAL A 8 12.42 -4.40 0.29
CA VAL A 8 12.02 -3.08 -0.24
C VAL A 8 12.45 -1.92 0.63
N CYS A 9 12.35 -2.02 1.95
CA CYS A 9 12.74 -0.92 2.84
C CYS A 9 12.79 -1.41 4.28
N ALA A 10 13.30 -0.54 5.17
CA ALA A 10 13.28 -0.81 6.61
C ALA A 10 11.93 -0.39 7.19
N THR A 11 11.50 -1.06 8.25
CA THR A 11 10.24 -0.73 8.92
C THR A 11 10.23 0.72 9.44
N GLY A 12 11.38 1.22 9.87
CA GLY A 12 11.49 2.58 10.38
C GLY A 12 11.39 3.68 9.33
N GLU A 13 11.36 3.33 8.05
CA GLU A 13 11.23 4.31 6.98
C GLU A 13 9.80 4.79 6.78
N ILE A 14 8.82 4.10 7.39
CA ILE A 14 7.41 4.47 7.29
C ILE A 14 6.90 4.83 8.67
N ASP A 15 6.51 6.08 8.86
CA ASP A 15 5.95 6.55 10.13
C ASP A 15 4.61 5.88 10.42
N ASP A 16 4.20 5.91 11.68
CA ASP A 16 2.91 5.36 12.08
C ASP A 16 1.77 6.04 11.31
N GLU A 17 0.84 5.22 10.83
CA GLU A 17 -0.32 5.69 10.05
C GLU A 17 0.10 6.53 8.85
N ASP A 18 1.12 6.05 8.14
CA ASP A 18 1.62 6.70 6.93
C ASP A 18 1.88 5.63 5.87
N LEU A 19 2.28 6.09 4.70
CA LEU A 19 2.60 5.20 3.59
C LEU A 19 3.76 5.77 2.79
N ILE A 20 4.43 4.88 2.05
CA ILE A 20 5.38 5.27 1.02
C ILE A 20 5.03 4.53 -0.26
N THR A 21 5.43 5.09 -1.39
CA THR A 21 5.32 4.41 -2.68
C THR A 21 6.71 4.22 -3.27
N LEU A 22 6.90 3.12 -3.96
CA LEU A 22 8.16 2.81 -4.62
C LEU A 22 7.91 1.81 -5.75
N ASP A 23 8.87 1.71 -6.66
CA ASP A 23 8.79 0.75 -7.75
C ASP A 23 9.56 -0.51 -7.36
N VAL A 24 8.91 -1.65 -7.49
CA VAL A 24 9.50 -2.95 -7.15
C VAL A 24 9.23 -3.90 -8.32
N ALA A 25 10.30 -4.44 -8.90
CA ALA A 25 10.20 -5.38 -10.02
C ALA A 25 9.32 -4.85 -11.17
N GLY A 26 9.39 -3.54 -11.42
CA GLY A 26 8.63 -2.91 -12.49
C GLY A 26 7.19 -2.54 -12.12
N GLU A 27 6.78 -2.76 -10.88
CA GLU A 27 5.45 -2.41 -10.41
C GLU A 27 5.51 -1.27 -9.40
N HIS A 28 4.59 -0.34 -9.50
CA HIS A 28 4.46 0.75 -8.54
C HIS A 28 3.62 0.26 -7.36
N VAL A 29 4.19 0.32 -6.16
CA VAL A 29 3.63 -0.30 -4.96
C VAL A 29 3.52 0.73 -3.84
N ALA A 30 2.46 0.66 -3.06
CA ALA A 30 2.28 1.44 -1.83
C ALA A 30 2.43 0.51 -0.63
N ILE A 31 3.18 0.94 0.37
CA ILE A 31 3.35 0.20 1.61
C ILE A 31 2.87 1.08 2.76
N TYR A 32 2.01 0.52 3.60
CA TYR A 32 1.33 1.25 4.67
C TYR A 32 1.77 0.73 6.03
N ASN A 33 1.94 1.65 6.97
CA ASN A 33 2.16 1.32 8.37
C ASN A 33 0.88 1.66 9.14
N THR A 34 0.17 0.64 9.61
CA THR A 34 -1.09 0.82 10.31
C THR A 34 -1.02 0.24 11.71
N PRO A 35 -1.98 0.56 12.60
CA PRO A 35 -2.01 -0.05 13.94
C PRO A 35 -2.07 -1.57 13.92
N GLU A 36 -2.53 -2.18 12.81
CA GLU A 36 -2.67 -3.62 12.68
C GLU A 36 -1.52 -4.27 11.93
N GLY A 37 -0.51 -3.49 11.54
CA GLY A 37 0.67 -3.99 10.86
C GLY A 37 0.95 -3.28 9.56
N PHE A 38 1.89 -3.85 8.80
CA PHE A 38 2.27 -3.33 7.50
C PHE A 38 1.49 -4.05 6.40
N PHE A 39 1.02 -3.29 5.41
CA PHE A 39 0.29 -3.85 4.27
C PHE A 39 0.82 -3.22 2.99
N ALA A 40 0.61 -3.91 1.86
CA ALA A 40 1.06 -3.44 0.56
C ALA A 40 -0.04 -3.60 -0.47
N THR A 41 -0.22 -2.56 -1.31
CA THR A 41 -1.17 -2.58 -2.41
C THR A 41 -0.49 -2.03 -3.67
N GLN A 42 -1.20 -2.11 -4.80
CA GLN A 42 -0.76 -1.35 -5.97
C GLN A 42 -0.65 0.13 -5.58
N GLY A 43 0.32 0.82 -6.16
CA GLY A 43 0.59 2.22 -5.82
C GLY A 43 -0.18 3.23 -6.64
N MET A 44 -0.96 2.78 -7.62
CA MET A 44 -1.79 3.65 -8.47
C MET A 44 -3.25 3.46 -8.12
N CYS A 45 -4.00 4.57 -8.08
CA CYS A 45 -5.44 4.51 -7.82
C CYS A 45 -6.16 3.79 -8.95
N THR A 46 -7.15 2.95 -8.62
CA THR A 46 -7.95 2.26 -9.63
C THR A 46 -8.92 3.20 -10.35
N HIS A 47 -9.25 4.31 -9.72
CA HIS A 47 -10.16 5.31 -10.26
C HIS A 47 -9.44 6.29 -11.21
N GLU A 48 -8.26 6.73 -10.81
CA GLU A 48 -7.47 7.72 -11.55
C GLU A 48 -6.07 7.18 -11.78
N ASN A 49 -5.42 7.64 -12.84
CA ASN A 49 -4.05 7.25 -13.12
C ASN A 49 -3.08 8.10 -12.28
N GLU A 50 -3.26 8.04 -10.97
CA GLU A 50 -2.50 8.83 -10.00
C GLU A 50 -1.84 7.92 -8.97
N SER A 51 -0.65 8.31 -8.52
CA SER A 51 0.03 7.61 -7.45
C SER A 51 -0.69 7.85 -6.13
N LEU A 52 -0.77 6.82 -5.28
CA LEU A 52 -1.38 6.93 -3.97
C LEU A 52 -0.50 7.66 -2.96
N GLY A 53 0.73 8.04 -3.34
CA GLY A 53 1.70 8.62 -2.41
C GLY A 53 1.26 9.89 -1.70
N ASP A 54 0.35 10.66 -2.30
CA ASP A 54 -0.12 11.92 -1.72
C ASP A 54 -1.40 11.78 -0.92
N GLY A 55 -1.90 10.56 -0.75
CA GLY A 55 -3.12 10.31 0.02
C GLY A 55 -2.86 10.20 1.51
N LEU A 56 -3.93 9.94 2.24
CA LEU A 56 -3.89 9.79 3.69
C LEU A 56 -4.26 8.37 4.08
N VAL A 57 -3.59 7.83 5.09
CA VAL A 57 -3.98 6.55 5.68
C VAL A 57 -4.30 6.78 7.16
N MET A 58 -5.41 6.20 7.62
CA MET A 58 -5.83 6.30 9.01
C MET A 58 -6.69 5.09 9.35
N ASP A 59 -6.37 4.41 10.45
CA ASP A 59 -7.11 3.24 10.93
C ASP A 59 -7.28 2.16 9.85
N GLY A 60 -6.25 1.96 9.03
CA GLY A 60 -6.29 0.94 7.99
C GLY A 60 -7.09 1.31 6.75
N VAL A 61 -7.47 2.57 6.61
CA VAL A 61 -8.19 3.09 5.45
C VAL A 61 -7.32 4.11 4.73
N PHE A 62 -7.19 3.96 3.41
CA PHE A 62 -6.51 4.93 2.56
C PHE A 62 -7.56 5.83 1.91
N GLU A 63 -7.34 7.14 1.93
CA GLU A 63 -8.19 8.11 1.25
C GLU A 63 -7.41 8.76 0.11
N CYS A 64 -7.98 8.67 -1.09
CA CYS A 64 -7.40 9.28 -2.30
C CYS A 64 -7.52 10.81 -2.22
N PRO A 65 -6.44 11.56 -2.52
CA PRO A 65 -6.47 13.01 -2.38
C PRO A 65 -7.38 13.71 -3.39
N LEU A 66 -7.62 13.11 -4.56
CA LEU A 66 -8.35 13.80 -5.63
C LEU A 66 -9.85 13.78 -5.45
N HIS A 67 -10.42 12.63 -5.10
CA HIS A 67 -11.87 12.46 -5.05
C HIS A 67 -12.34 11.88 -3.73
N GLN A 68 -11.44 11.77 -2.75
CA GLN A 68 -11.74 11.24 -1.43
C GLN A 68 -12.31 9.82 -1.46
N GLY A 69 -11.99 9.07 -2.52
CA GLY A 69 -12.29 7.65 -2.58
C GLY A 69 -11.50 6.90 -1.52
N ARG A 70 -12.10 5.89 -0.91
CA ARG A 70 -11.47 5.17 0.20
C ARG A 70 -11.30 3.69 -0.11
N PHE A 71 -10.19 3.13 0.39
CA PHE A 71 -9.85 1.72 0.26
C PHE A 71 -9.45 1.16 1.61
N CYS A 72 -9.78 -0.10 1.85
CA CYS A 72 -9.21 -0.85 2.96
C CYS A 72 -7.80 -1.30 2.57
N VAL A 73 -6.76 -0.89 3.32
CA VAL A 73 -5.39 -1.21 2.93
C VAL A 73 -5.06 -2.69 3.12
N GLN A 74 -5.71 -3.38 4.04
CA GLN A 74 -5.46 -4.80 4.28
C GLN A 74 -6.01 -5.66 3.15
N SER A 75 -7.22 -5.39 2.69
CA SER A 75 -7.90 -6.18 1.67
C SER A 75 -7.85 -5.56 0.27
N GLY A 76 -7.53 -4.26 0.18
CA GLY A 76 -7.59 -3.52 -1.07
C GLY A 76 -9.01 -3.13 -1.47
N LYS A 77 -10.00 -3.46 -0.67
CA LYS A 77 -11.40 -3.29 -1.04
C LYS A 77 -11.79 -1.82 -1.16
N ALA A 78 -12.46 -1.47 -2.26
CA ALA A 78 -13.02 -0.14 -2.45
C ALA A 78 -14.19 0.06 -1.47
N LEU A 79 -14.12 1.14 -0.68
CA LEU A 79 -15.07 1.39 0.39
C LEU A 79 -16.09 2.48 0.08
N SER A 80 -15.75 3.43 -0.79
CA SER A 80 -16.65 4.55 -1.08
C SER A 80 -16.45 5.07 -2.48
N ALA A 81 -17.51 5.62 -3.06
CA ALA A 81 -17.44 6.29 -4.35
C ALA A 81 -16.43 7.45 -4.28
N PRO A 82 -15.78 7.81 -5.39
CA PRO A 82 -16.00 7.28 -6.73
C PRO A 82 -15.27 5.98 -7.04
N VAL A 83 -14.53 5.42 -6.08
CA VAL A 83 -13.78 4.17 -6.34
C VAL A 83 -14.73 2.98 -6.28
N THR A 84 -14.69 2.14 -7.31
CA THR A 84 -15.53 0.95 -7.44
C THR A 84 -14.73 -0.30 -7.71
N VAL A 85 -13.42 -0.16 -8.00
CA VAL A 85 -12.54 -1.28 -8.30
C VAL A 85 -11.53 -1.41 -7.18
N ASP A 86 -11.40 -2.60 -6.63
CA ASP A 86 -10.49 -2.87 -5.52
C ASP A 86 -9.03 -2.71 -5.94
N LEU A 87 -8.19 -2.34 -4.98
CA LEU A 87 -6.73 -2.32 -5.18
C LEU A 87 -6.19 -3.74 -5.14
N LYS A 88 -5.23 -4.04 -6.00
CA LYS A 88 -4.46 -5.27 -5.90
C LYS A 88 -3.61 -5.21 -4.64
N THR A 89 -3.58 -6.30 -3.89
CA THR A 89 -2.74 -6.40 -2.68
C THR A 89 -1.56 -7.33 -2.95
N TYR A 90 -0.49 -7.14 -2.16
CA TYR A 90 0.70 -7.99 -2.21
C TYR A 90 0.95 -8.59 -0.84
N GLU A 91 1.43 -9.82 -0.81
CA GLU A 91 1.86 -10.43 0.44
C GLU A 91 3.08 -9.69 0.98
N ILE A 92 3.14 -9.55 2.30
CA ILE A 92 4.21 -8.81 2.97
C ILE A 92 4.73 -9.65 4.14
N LYS A 93 6.03 -9.55 4.40
CA LYS A 93 6.62 -10.13 5.60
C LYS A 93 7.68 -9.21 6.15
N ILE A 94 7.93 -9.32 7.45
CA ILE A 94 8.92 -8.52 8.16
C ILE A 94 9.97 -9.47 8.73
N GLU A 95 11.24 -9.22 8.41
CA GLU A 95 12.37 -9.97 8.96
C GLU A 95 13.50 -8.99 9.27
N ASN A 96 14.03 -9.05 10.48
CA ASN A 96 15.16 -8.22 10.90
C ASN A 96 14.89 -6.72 10.65
N ASP A 97 13.68 -6.26 10.93
CA ASP A 97 13.25 -4.87 10.74
C ASP A 97 13.28 -4.43 9.27
N ARG A 98 13.24 -5.39 8.34
CA ARG A 98 13.13 -5.12 6.90
C ARG A 98 11.79 -5.63 6.39
N ILE A 99 11.23 -4.88 5.46
CA ILE A 99 9.96 -5.22 4.81
C ILE A 99 10.24 -5.90 3.48
N PHE A 100 9.63 -7.06 3.28
CA PHE A 100 9.68 -7.80 2.02
C PHE A 100 8.27 -7.92 1.45
N ILE A 101 8.15 -7.78 0.14
CA ILE A 101 6.87 -8.03 -0.53
C ILE A 101 7.04 -9.08 -1.61
N CYS A 102 5.96 -9.80 -1.86
CA CYS A 102 5.94 -10.86 -2.88
C CYS A 102 5.26 -10.33 -4.14
N ILE A 103 5.99 -10.35 -5.23
CA ILE A 103 5.47 -9.95 -6.54
C ILE A 103 5.64 -11.08 -7.55
#